data_9dc37044fc4e0def5375d128bc8c6237
#
_entry.id   9dc37044fc4e0def5375d128bc8c6237
#
_cell.length_a   1.000
_cell.length_b   1.000
_cell.length_c   1.000
_cell.angle_alpha   90.00
_cell.angle_beta   90.00
_cell.angle_gamma   90.00
#
_symmetry.space_group_name_H-M   'P 1'
#
loop_
_entity.id
_entity.type
_entity.pdbx_description
1 polymer ?
#
loop_
_entity_poly.entity_id
_entity_poly.type
_entity_poly.pdbx_seq_one_letter_code
_entity_poly.pdbx_strand_id
1 'polypeptide(L)'
;MTVASPAFQESFAAALLDAERPVPAAVSSHTARAPQKRFAVYRNNVIVGLVEALRAQFPATERIVGEEFFAAMARVYVVTEPPRSPVLVRYGEGFPGFIERFEPAAELPYLADVARLEYARVLAFHAADADPMPVAEVAGWLNDPEALPTLHLQMH
;
A
#
# COMPACT_ATOMS: atom_id res chain seq x y z
N MET A 1 -27.81 -3.80 15.79
CA MET A 1 -26.55 -3.13 15.44
C MET A 1 -26.88 -2.13 14.33
N THR A 2 -26.81 -0.83 14.63
CA THR A 2 -27.08 0.21 13.62
C THR A 2 -25.82 0.33 12.75
N VAL A 3 -25.93 0.00 11.47
CA VAL A 3 -24.86 0.20 10.49
C VAL A 3 -24.64 1.72 10.35
N ALA A 4 -23.40 2.17 10.51
CA ALA A 4 -23.07 3.58 10.35
C ALA A 4 -23.40 4.04 8.90
N SER A 5 -24.00 5.23 8.79
CA SER A 5 -24.33 5.81 7.48
C SER A 5 -23.07 5.96 6.61
N PRO A 6 -23.15 5.68 5.29
CA PRO A 6 -22.02 5.89 4.35
C PRO A 6 -21.41 7.30 4.48
N ALA A 7 -22.22 8.34 4.61
CA ALA A 7 -21.76 9.70 4.81
C ALA A 7 -20.97 9.90 6.11
N PHE A 8 -21.30 9.17 7.18
CA PHE A 8 -20.50 9.19 8.41
C PHE A 8 -19.16 8.50 8.20
N GLN A 9 -19.13 7.36 7.52
CA GLN A 9 -17.89 6.62 7.24
C GLN A 9 -16.92 7.45 6.40
N GLU A 10 -17.41 8.13 5.37
CA GLU A 10 -16.63 9.04 4.53
C GLU A 10 -16.07 10.23 5.33
N SER A 11 -16.91 10.89 6.13
CA SER A 11 -16.49 12.04 6.94
C SER A 11 -15.48 11.63 8.02
N PHE A 12 -15.65 10.44 8.60
CA PHE A 12 -14.75 9.87 9.60
C PHE A 12 -13.39 9.51 8.97
N ALA A 13 -13.38 8.82 7.84
CA ALA A 13 -12.16 8.47 7.10
C ALA A 13 -11.39 9.74 6.67
N ALA A 14 -12.09 10.72 6.12
CA ALA A 14 -11.47 11.99 5.74
C ALA A 14 -10.84 12.73 6.93
N ALA A 15 -11.52 12.74 8.10
CA ALA A 15 -10.99 13.36 9.31
C ALA A 15 -9.81 12.56 9.93
N LEU A 16 -9.67 11.26 9.65
CA LEU A 16 -8.54 10.47 10.11
C LEU A 16 -7.23 10.80 9.39
N LEU A 17 -7.32 11.25 8.15
CA LEU A 17 -6.15 11.46 7.28
C LEU A 17 -5.76 12.94 7.19
N ASP A 18 -6.67 13.84 7.54
CA ASP A 18 -6.47 15.29 7.49
C ASP A 18 -6.57 15.89 8.90
N ALA A 19 -5.45 16.42 9.40
CA ALA A 19 -5.36 17.01 10.74
C ALA A 19 -6.17 18.31 10.88
N GLU A 20 -6.38 19.02 9.78
CA GLU A 20 -7.13 20.29 9.77
C GLU A 20 -8.65 20.06 9.81
N ARG A 21 -9.10 18.85 9.50
CA ARG A 21 -10.53 18.53 9.56
C ARG A 21 -11.01 18.34 11.00
N PRO A 22 -12.17 18.92 11.34
CA PRO A 22 -12.76 18.73 12.65
C PRO A 22 -13.17 17.27 12.86
N VAL A 23 -13.16 16.84 14.12
CA VAL A 23 -13.69 15.53 14.51
C VAL A 23 -15.20 15.50 14.14
N PRO A 24 -15.68 14.46 13.43
CA PRO A 24 -17.08 14.36 13.08
C PRO A 24 -17.99 14.45 14.31
N ALA A 25 -19.07 15.24 14.23
CA ALA A 25 -19.97 15.52 15.35
C ALA A 25 -20.62 14.27 15.99
N ALA A 26 -20.75 13.19 15.22
CA ALA A 26 -21.27 11.92 15.69
C ALA A 26 -20.26 11.12 16.54
N VAL A 27 -18.99 11.54 16.62
CA VAL A 27 -17.98 10.93 17.50
C VAL A 27 -18.18 11.45 18.91
N SER A 28 -18.75 10.63 19.77
CA SER A 28 -18.95 10.93 21.18
C SER A 28 -17.96 10.18 22.07
N SER A 29 -17.66 10.74 23.24
CA SER A 29 -16.85 10.08 24.26
C SER A 29 -17.68 9.95 25.54
N HIS A 30 -17.72 8.74 26.12
CA HIS A 30 -18.36 8.52 27.41
C HIS A 30 -17.72 9.32 28.57
N THR A 31 -16.51 9.83 28.37
CA THR A 31 -15.78 10.65 29.34
C THR A 31 -15.59 12.06 28.82
N ALA A 32 -16.64 12.72 28.52
CA ALA A 32 -16.96 14.10 28.07
C ALA A 32 -15.86 15.18 27.90
N ARG A 33 -14.60 14.99 28.22
CA ARG A 33 -13.64 16.12 28.31
C ARG A 33 -12.69 16.35 27.15
N ALA A 34 -12.53 15.50 26.16
CA ALA A 34 -11.85 15.86 24.90
C ALA A 34 -11.90 14.73 23.84
N PRO A 35 -12.96 14.60 23.05
CA PRO A 35 -12.96 13.70 21.89
C PRO A 35 -11.83 14.03 20.92
N GLN A 36 -11.42 15.30 20.83
CA GLN A 36 -10.36 15.79 19.96
C GLN A 36 -9.00 15.17 20.29
N LYS A 37 -8.58 15.12 21.56
CA LYS A 37 -7.28 14.53 21.94
C LYS A 37 -7.24 13.04 21.65
N ARG A 38 -8.30 12.29 21.97
CA ARG A 38 -8.39 10.86 21.68
C ARG A 38 -8.44 10.57 20.19
N PHE A 39 -9.17 11.41 19.45
CA PHE A 39 -9.23 11.29 18.01
C PHE A 39 -7.88 11.57 17.34
N ALA A 40 -7.13 12.56 17.84
CA ALA A 40 -5.76 12.83 17.39
C ALA A 40 -4.80 11.65 17.64
N VAL A 41 -4.91 10.98 18.80
CA VAL A 41 -4.14 9.75 19.07
C VAL A 41 -4.54 8.64 18.10
N TYR A 42 -5.85 8.45 17.88
CA TYR A 42 -6.34 7.43 16.94
C TYR A 42 -5.87 7.72 15.51
N ARG A 43 -5.97 8.97 15.06
CA ARG A 43 -5.43 9.43 13.76
C ARG A 43 -3.95 9.10 13.62
N ASN A 44 -3.15 9.46 14.63
CA ASN A 44 -1.72 9.16 14.61
C ASN A 44 -1.45 7.65 14.51
N ASN A 45 -2.19 6.84 15.27
CA ASN A 45 -2.03 5.39 15.24
C ASN A 45 -2.38 4.79 13.86
N VAL A 46 -3.41 5.31 13.20
CA VAL A 46 -3.79 4.88 11.85
C VAL A 46 -2.68 5.22 10.85
N ILE A 47 -2.17 6.46 10.87
CA ILE A 47 -1.08 6.88 9.97
C ILE A 47 0.19 6.04 10.24
N VAL A 48 0.57 5.86 11.49
CA VAL A 48 1.73 5.03 11.86
C VAL A 48 1.52 3.59 11.39
N GLY A 49 0.34 3.02 11.60
CA GLY A 49 0.03 1.65 11.14
C GLY A 49 0.12 1.49 9.63
N LEU A 50 -0.31 2.48 8.86
CA LEU A 50 -0.20 2.47 7.39
C LEU A 50 1.26 2.63 6.92
N VAL A 51 2.06 3.47 7.59
CA VAL A 51 3.49 3.61 7.31
C VAL A 51 4.22 2.30 7.62
N GLU A 52 3.92 1.65 8.74
CA GLU A 52 4.49 0.34 9.08
C GLU A 52 4.08 -0.77 8.09
N ALA A 53 2.84 -0.72 7.58
CA ALA A 53 2.40 -1.66 6.55
C ALA A 53 3.20 -1.48 5.24
N LEU A 54 3.49 -0.23 4.85
CA LEU A 54 4.36 0.04 3.70
C LEU A 54 5.80 -0.41 3.97
N ARG A 55 6.35 -0.13 5.16
CA ARG A 55 7.69 -0.57 5.55
C ARG A 55 7.86 -2.08 5.44
N ALA A 56 6.87 -2.84 5.88
CA ALA A 56 6.88 -4.29 5.79
C ALA A 56 6.86 -4.80 4.34
N GLN A 57 6.25 -4.05 3.42
CA GLN A 57 6.16 -4.41 2.01
C GLN A 57 7.40 -3.99 1.20
N PHE A 58 8.08 -2.89 1.60
CA PHE A 58 9.15 -2.23 0.86
C PHE A 58 10.49 -2.13 1.63
N PRO A 59 10.99 -3.24 2.20
CA PRO A 59 12.20 -3.20 3.04
C PRO A 59 13.49 -2.86 2.27
N ALA A 60 13.62 -3.18 0.98
CA ALA A 60 14.77 -2.78 0.19
C ALA A 60 14.72 -1.30 -0.18
N THR A 61 13.54 -0.81 -0.55
CA THR A 61 13.30 0.62 -0.79
C THR A 61 13.69 1.44 0.45
N GLU A 62 13.25 1.03 1.65
CA GLU A 62 13.63 1.68 2.91
C GLU A 62 15.14 1.68 3.14
N ARG A 63 15.82 0.55 2.93
CA ARG A 63 17.29 0.47 3.12
C ARG A 63 18.06 1.38 2.18
N ILE A 64 17.55 1.60 0.98
CA ILE A 64 18.19 2.48 -0.01
C ILE A 64 18.12 3.94 0.43
N VAL A 65 16.96 4.39 0.89
CA VAL A 65 16.74 5.81 1.22
C VAL A 65 16.96 6.13 2.70
N GLY A 66 16.99 5.12 3.57
CA GLY A 66 17.06 5.24 5.02
C GLY A 66 15.68 5.42 5.68
N GLU A 67 15.61 5.02 6.95
CA GLU A 67 14.36 4.94 7.73
C GLU A 67 13.62 6.27 7.82
N GLU A 68 14.34 7.38 8.06
CA GLU A 68 13.74 8.70 8.24
C GLU A 68 13.11 9.21 6.93
N PHE A 69 13.85 9.08 5.82
CA PHE A 69 13.35 9.50 4.51
C PHE A 69 12.18 8.63 4.07
N PHE A 70 12.28 7.31 4.25
CA PHE A 70 11.18 6.39 3.93
C PHE A 70 9.92 6.74 4.73
N ALA A 71 10.04 6.95 6.04
CA ALA A 71 8.91 7.30 6.88
C ALA A 71 8.26 8.64 6.47
N ALA A 72 9.05 9.64 6.08
CA ALA A 72 8.54 10.91 5.57
C ALA A 72 7.81 10.73 4.25
N MET A 73 8.41 10.02 3.29
CA MET A 73 7.82 9.71 1.97
C MET A 73 6.53 8.91 2.11
N ALA A 74 6.53 7.85 2.94
CA ALA A 74 5.37 7.02 3.20
C ALA A 74 4.22 7.81 3.86
N ARG A 75 4.51 8.76 4.75
CA ARG A 75 3.50 9.65 5.34
C ARG A 75 2.83 10.53 4.29
N VAL A 76 3.59 11.08 3.35
CA VAL A 76 3.02 11.85 2.23
C VAL A 76 2.09 10.97 1.40
N TYR A 77 2.54 9.74 1.08
CA TYR A 77 1.72 8.78 0.34
C TYR A 77 0.42 8.43 1.07
N VAL A 78 0.47 8.14 2.36
CA VAL A 78 -0.71 7.81 3.17
C VAL A 78 -1.76 8.92 3.14
N VAL A 79 -1.34 10.18 3.13
CA VAL A 79 -2.25 11.33 3.08
C VAL A 79 -2.82 11.56 1.68
N THR A 80 -2.01 11.37 0.65
CA THR A 80 -2.41 11.62 -0.76
C THR A 80 -3.19 10.46 -1.37
N GLU A 81 -2.83 9.23 -1.02
CA GLU A 81 -3.43 7.99 -1.54
C GLU A 81 -3.89 7.07 -0.39
N PRO A 82 -4.97 7.42 0.30
CA PRO A 82 -5.48 6.63 1.41
C PRO A 82 -6.00 5.25 0.96
N PRO A 83 -5.98 4.26 1.87
CA PRO A 83 -6.46 2.92 1.54
C PRO A 83 -7.96 2.94 1.21
N ARG A 84 -8.32 2.29 0.12
CA ARG A 84 -9.72 2.12 -0.34
C ARG A 84 -10.31 0.77 0.03
N SER A 85 -9.50 -0.11 0.63
CA SER A 85 -9.86 -1.46 1.04
C SER A 85 -9.31 -1.76 2.43
N PRO A 86 -10.01 -2.56 3.25
CA PRO A 86 -9.47 -3.04 4.51
C PRO A 86 -8.31 -4.05 4.34
N VAL A 87 -8.05 -4.50 3.12
CA VAL A 87 -7.00 -5.48 2.81
C VAL A 87 -5.67 -4.76 2.64
N LEU A 88 -4.92 -4.59 3.73
CA LEU A 88 -3.68 -3.82 3.76
C LEU A 88 -2.55 -4.41 2.90
N VAL A 89 -2.58 -5.68 2.57
CA VAL A 89 -1.59 -6.30 1.67
C VAL A 89 -1.61 -5.66 0.28
N ARG A 90 -2.75 -5.11 -0.15
CA ARG A 90 -2.90 -4.42 -1.43
C ARG A 90 -2.63 -2.92 -1.34
N TYR A 91 -2.43 -2.39 -0.15
CA TYR A 91 -2.30 -0.94 0.03
C TYR A 91 -1.07 -0.35 -0.68
N GLY A 92 0.01 -1.12 -0.81
CA GLY A 92 1.24 -0.69 -1.48
C GLY A 92 1.20 -0.63 -3.01
N GLU A 93 0.10 -1.00 -3.66
CA GLU A 93 0.00 -1.08 -5.12
C GLU A 93 0.37 0.24 -5.85
N GLY A 94 -0.09 1.37 -5.34
CA GLY A 94 0.18 2.70 -5.91
C GLY A 94 1.54 3.28 -5.52
N PHE A 95 2.22 2.71 -4.52
CA PHE A 95 3.42 3.30 -3.95
C PHE A 95 4.59 3.44 -4.93
N PRO A 96 4.91 2.46 -5.81
CA PRO A 96 5.94 2.63 -6.83
C PRO A 96 5.67 3.80 -7.78
N GLY A 97 4.41 3.93 -8.25
CA GLY A 97 4.01 5.04 -9.10
C GLY A 97 4.01 6.39 -8.38
N PHE A 98 3.77 6.43 -7.07
CA PHE A 98 3.97 7.61 -6.26
C PHE A 98 5.46 7.99 -6.17
N ILE A 99 6.36 7.04 -5.89
CA ILE A 99 7.81 7.27 -5.83
C ILE A 99 8.32 7.91 -7.12
N GLU A 100 7.85 7.46 -8.27
CA GLU A 100 8.25 7.96 -9.58
C GLU A 100 7.96 9.46 -9.78
N ARG A 101 6.91 9.95 -9.11
CA ARG A 101 6.49 11.36 -9.15
C ARG A 101 6.93 12.17 -7.93
N PHE A 102 7.58 11.53 -6.97
CA PHE A 102 7.99 12.16 -5.72
C PHE A 102 9.32 12.89 -5.92
N GLU A 103 9.28 14.21 -6.12
CA GLU A 103 10.45 15.05 -6.43
C GLU A 103 11.64 14.83 -5.48
N PRO A 104 11.48 14.68 -4.15
CA PRO A 104 12.62 14.45 -3.26
C PRO A 104 13.37 13.15 -3.53
N ALA A 105 12.79 12.18 -4.25
CA ALA A 105 13.42 10.93 -4.65
C ALA A 105 13.96 10.93 -6.09
N ALA A 106 13.88 12.06 -6.82
CA ALA A 106 14.23 12.14 -8.23
C ALA A 106 15.71 11.79 -8.54
N GLU A 107 16.60 11.94 -7.56
CA GLU A 107 18.02 11.54 -7.71
C GLU A 107 18.22 10.01 -7.76
N LEU A 108 17.19 9.23 -7.43
CA LEU A 108 17.20 7.77 -7.42
C LEU A 108 16.16 7.23 -8.43
N PRO A 109 16.37 7.37 -9.74
CA PRO A 109 15.34 7.01 -10.74
C PRO A 109 14.96 5.53 -10.74
N TYR A 110 15.83 4.65 -10.25
CA TYR A 110 15.58 3.22 -10.13
C TYR A 110 14.76 2.82 -8.88
N LEU A 111 14.51 3.76 -7.95
CA LEU A 111 13.84 3.45 -6.68
C LEU A 111 12.41 2.93 -6.90
N ALA A 112 11.71 3.49 -7.86
CA ALA A 112 10.37 3.04 -8.23
C ALA A 112 10.36 1.61 -8.78
N ASP A 113 11.39 1.20 -9.53
CA ASP A 113 11.51 -0.15 -10.06
C ASP A 113 11.84 -1.16 -8.97
N VAL A 114 12.68 -0.78 -8.00
CA VAL A 114 12.91 -1.60 -6.80
C VAL A 114 11.59 -1.81 -6.06
N ALA A 115 10.81 -0.76 -5.84
CA ALA A 115 9.52 -0.87 -5.18
C ALA A 115 8.51 -1.72 -6.00
N ARG A 116 8.50 -1.64 -7.34
CA ARG A 116 7.68 -2.52 -8.19
C ARG A 116 8.03 -3.99 -8.00
N LEU A 117 9.32 -4.30 -7.93
CA LEU A 117 9.80 -5.67 -7.71
C LEU A 117 9.39 -6.19 -6.32
N GLU A 118 9.52 -5.36 -5.28
CA GLU A 118 9.10 -5.72 -3.93
C GLU A 118 7.60 -5.97 -3.84
N TYR A 119 6.80 -5.11 -4.48
CA TYR A 119 5.35 -5.31 -4.52
C TYR A 119 4.95 -6.55 -5.31
N ALA A 120 5.58 -6.83 -6.45
CA ALA A 120 5.37 -8.06 -7.20
C ALA A 120 5.67 -9.31 -6.37
N ARG A 121 6.73 -9.27 -5.53
CA ARG A 121 7.04 -10.34 -4.58
C ARG A 121 5.94 -10.52 -3.52
N VAL A 122 5.37 -9.42 -3.01
CA VAL A 122 4.25 -9.46 -2.06
C VAL A 122 3.03 -10.11 -2.72
N LEU A 123 2.71 -9.73 -3.95
CA LEU A 123 1.59 -10.33 -4.69
C LEU A 123 1.81 -11.83 -4.95
N ALA A 124 3.00 -12.22 -5.38
CA ALA A 124 3.34 -13.62 -5.62
C ALA A 124 3.24 -14.47 -4.33
N PHE A 125 3.68 -13.91 -3.19
CA PHE A 125 3.59 -14.61 -1.91
C PHE A 125 2.14 -14.84 -1.43
N HIS A 126 1.22 -13.95 -1.81
CA HIS A 126 -0.20 -14.03 -1.43
C HIS A 126 -1.10 -14.52 -2.56
N ALA A 127 -0.51 -14.94 -3.69
CA ALA A 127 -1.26 -15.54 -4.77
C ALA A 127 -1.85 -16.89 -4.34
N ALA A 128 -2.93 -17.30 -4.99
CA ALA A 128 -3.46 -18.65 -4.80
C ALA A 128 -2.43 -19.68 -5.28
N ASP A 129 -2.38 -20.82 -4.59
CA ASP A 129 -1.55 -21.94 -5.03
C ASP A 129 -1.98 -22.35 -6.45
N ALA A 130 -1.01 -22.51 -7.33
CA ALA A 130 -1.22 -23.02 -8.69
C ALA A 130 -0.37 -24.27 -8.90
N ASP A 131 -0.94 -25.24 -9.58
CA ASP A 131 -0.19 -26.42 -9.98
C ASP A 131 0.91 -26.01 -10.96
N PRO A 132 2.18 -26.44 -10.74
CA PRO A 132 3.25 -26.11 -11.65
C PRO A 132 3.01 -26.79 -13.00
N MET A 133 3.31 -26.06 -14.06
CA MET A 133 3.19 -26.59 -15.41
C MET A 133 4.12 -27.81 -15.59
N PRO A 134 3.66 -28.93 -16.18
CA PRO A 134 4.49 -30.10 -16.40
C PRO A 134 5.73 -29.76 -17.24
N VAL A 135 6.90 -30.21 -16.78
CA VAL A 135 8.19 -29.96 -17.47
C VAL A 135 8.18 -30.40 -18.93
N ALA A 136 7.46 -31.49 -19.24
CA ALA A 136 7.32 -31.99 -20.61
C ALA A 136 6.60 -31.01 -21.55
N GLU A 137 5.62 -30.25 -21.03
CA GLU A 137 4.89 -29.23 -21.79
C GLU A 137 5.78 -28.01 -22.07
N VAL A 138 6.51 -27.56 -21.05
CA VAL A 138 7.52 -26.47 -21.19
C VAL A 138 8.60 -26.87 -22.20
N ALA A 139 9.10 -28.08 -22.10
CA ALA A 139 10.13 -28.61 -23.02
C ALA A 139 9.62 -28.70 -24.47
N GLY A 140 8.32 -29.00 -24.65
CA GLY A 140 7.68 -28.99 -25.96
C GLY A 140 7.73 -27.61 -26.61
N TRP A 141 7.39 -26.57 -25.86
CA TRP A 141 7.42 -25.17 -26.34
C TRP A 141 8.82 -24.65 -26.60
N LEU A 142 9.78 -24.98 -25.72
CA LEU A 142 11.18 -24.55 -25.90
C LEU A 142 11.87 -25.20 -27.11
N ASN A 143 11.38 -26.36 -27.57
CA ASN A 143 11.87 -27.03 -28.76
C ASN A 143 11.14 -26.61 -30.07
N ASP A 144 10.13 -25.75 -29.98
CA ASP A 144 9.41 -25.19 -31.12
C ASP A 144 9.83 -23.74 -31.39
N PRO A 145 10.70 -23.46 -32.37
CA PRO A 145 11.17 -22.13 -32.70
C PRO A 145 10.07 -21.17 -33.12
N GLU A 146 8.96 -21.67 -33.64
CA GLU A 146 7.81 -20.85 -34.07
C GLU A 146 6.93 -20.45 -32.89
N ALA A 147 6.89 -21.24 -31.82
CA ALA A 147 6.11 -20.96 -30.63
C ALA A 147 6.78 -19.93 -29.71
N LEU A 148 8.11 -19.87 -29.63
CA LEU A 148 8.87 -19.01 -28.73
C LEU A 148 8.50 -17.52 -28.82
N PRO A 149 8.34 -16.89 -30.02
CA PRO A 149 8.00 -15.47 -30.13
C PRO A 149 6.59 -15.14 -29.68
N THR A 150 5.71 -16.14 -29.57
CA THR A 150 4.29 -15.97 -29.19
C THR A 150 4.00 -16.39 -27.76
N LEU A 151 5.02 -16.85 -27.04
CA LEU A 151 4.89 -17.38 -25.69
C LEU A 151 4.70 -16.23 -24.69
N HIS A 152 3.52 -16.14 -24.10
CA HIS A 152 3.24 -15.23 -23.00
C HIS A 152 3.29 -15.98 -21.68
N LEU A 153 4.32 -15.72 -20.88
CA LEU A 153 4.44 -16.27 -19.53
C LEU A 153 3.65 -15.37 -18.56
N GLN A 154 2.62 -15.93 -17.95
CA GLN A 154 1.89 -15.28 -16.89
C GLN A 154 2.34 -15.89 -15.56
N MET A 155 2.98 -15.08 -14.73
CA MET A 155 3.34 -15.48 -13.36
C MET A 155 2.16 -15.17 -12.43
N HIS A 156 1.72 -16.16 -11.70
CA HIS A 156 0.69 -16.05 -10.67
C HIS A 156 1.32 -16.03 -9.28
#